data_19ea615e184b71421351addebc20e199
#
_entry.id   19ea615e184b71421351addebc20e199
#
_cell.length_a   1.000
_cell.length_b   1.000
_cell.length_c   1.000
_cell.angle_alpha   90.00
_cell.angle_beta   90.00
_cell.angle_gamma   90.00
#
_symmetry.space_group_name_H-M   'P 1'
#
loop_
_entity.id
_entity.type
_entity.pdbx_description
1 polymer ?
#
loop_
_entity_poly.entity_id
_entity_poly.type
_entity_poly.pdbx_seq_one_letter_code
_entity_poly.pdbx_strand_id
1 'polypeptide(L)'
;MKKGKIFVVGFGPGDREHITKRAVDALQQSDCIIGYKTYVELIETHVTASSIVSTGMTEEVSRAQDAVKRAEAGHIVSVISSGDSGVYGMAGLVYEVLIEMGWTEEEGIEVEIVPGISAINSCASLLGAPVMHDSCTISLSDHLTPWTVIEKRIEAAGMADFVIALYNPKSGRRTRQIVEAQRILLKYRSPDTPVGLVKSAYRENQNVILTTLAEMLDHDIGMLTTVVIGNSSTFFYDNKIITPRGYQRKYTLGEERQSLKPHQRLKKEAEPWALNQETGEAQAGYEQIESKKQDASSLDMAFKALSMVTKSELEHSPMVQQPIEDIFEFAVSPGVANKFITADQMRVLAEAVGEKGTMEYTPDHRLLIKIPTDQPQSIVEKLEQSHLTVIPVGDVLNVKACDFCYGEKAESIPYAEEIAAELGGLKLPKELHIGFNGCGMACYRAVFDDIGIVYRKKKFDLFIGAKPVGRTAHAAQPVAEGIEPDQLVPLLKEIIEEYKENAHPNERLFKYFKRVKKIQYFTYQDMSSKIEVEPAPCGD
;
A
#
# COMPACT_ATOMS: atom_id res chain seq x y z
N MET A 1 -40.35 -20.77 13.20
CA MET A 1 -40.31 -19.46 13.87
C MET A 1 -39.95 -18.41 12.82
N LYS A 2 -40.47 -17.18 12.95
CA LYS A 2 -40.08 -16.09 12.03
C LYS A 2 -38.59 -15.80 12.28
N LYS A 3 -37.76 -15.91 11.24
CA LYS A 3 -36.34 -15.54 11.35
C LYS A 3 -36.27 -14.03 11.64
N GLY A 4 -35.43 -13.63 12.58
CA GLY A 4 -35.18 -12.23 12.85
C GLY A 4 -34.22 -11.61 11.82
N LYS A 5 -33.95 -10.33 11.99
CA LYS A 5 -33.09 -9.57 11.07
C LYS A 5 -32.19 -8.62 11.85
N ILE A 6 -30.96 -8.44 11.37
CA ILE A 6 -30.05 -7.38 11.85
C ILE A 6 -29.84 -6.37 10.73
N PHE A 7 -30.13 -5.13 11.01
CA PHE A 7 -29.62 -3.98 10.25
C PHE A 7 -28.37 -3.43 10.93
N VAL A 8 -27.27 -3.31 10.21
CA VAL A 8 -26.08 -2.58 10.70
C VAL A 8 -26.06 -1.23 10.02
N VAL A 9 -26.48 -0.21 10.74
CA VAL A 9 -26.86 1.09 10.17
C VAL A 9 -25.78 2.13 10.38
N GLY A 10 -25.24 2.66 9.29
CA GLY A 10 -24.48 3.91 9.28
C GLY A 10 -25.46 5.09 9.15
N PHE A 11 -25.54 5.93 10.17
CA PHE A 11 -26.48 7.04 10.18
C PHE A 11 -25.86 8.41 9.79
N GLY A 12 -24.62 8.38 9.24
CA GLY A 12 -23.93 9.59 8.83
C GLY A 12 -23.42 10.43 10.01
N PRO A 13 -23.25 11.75 9.85
CA PRO A 13 -22.72 12.62 10.90
C PRO A 13 -23.65 12.79 12.10
N GLY A 14 -24.96 12.54 11.95
CA GLY A 14 -25.90 12.52 13.06
C GLY A 14 -26.99 13.58 13.01
N ASP A 15 -27.00 14.46 12.03
CA ASP A 15 -28.11 15.37 11.79
C ASP A 15 -29.15 14.78 10.83
N ARG A 16 -30.37 15.34 10.83
CA ARG A 16 -31.48 14.80 10.05
C ARG A 16 -31.30 14.90 8.54
N GLU A 17 -30.61 15.95 8.08
CA GLU A 17 -30.46 16.22 6.64
C GLU A 17 -29.46 15.26 5.97
N HIS A 18 -28.54 14.71 6.75
CA HIS A 18 -27.46 13.85 6.24
C HIS A 18 -27.64 12.36 6.58
N ILE A 19 -28.78 11.98 7.19
CA ILE A 19 -29.15 10.58 7.33
C ILE A 19 -29.80 10.08 6.05
N THR A 20 -29.39 8.90 5.55
CA THR A 20 -30.00 8.35 4.33
C THR A 20 -31.43 7.88 4.59
N LYS A 21 -32.29 7.98 3.56
CA LYS A 21 -33.66 7.47 3.67
C LYS A 21 -33.68 5.98 4.06
N ARG A 22 -32.77 5.16 3.51
CA ARG A 22 -32.68 3.73 3.85
C ARG A 22 -32.33 3.53 5.33
N ALA A 23 -31.45 4.35 5.90
CA ALA A 23 -31.13 4.29 7.33
C ALA A 23 -32.36 4.62 8.19
N VAL A 24 -33.10 5.66 7.86
CA VAL A 24 -34.36 6.00 8.55
C VAL A 24 -35.36 4.84 8.45
N ASP A 25 -35.57 4.28 7.25
CA ASP A 25 -36.50 3.19 7.04
C ASP A 25 -36.11 1.93 7.84
N ALA A 26 -34.81 1.62 7.94
CA ALA A 26 -34.30 0.51 8.73
C ALA A 26 -34.53 0.71 10.23
N LEU A 27 -34.24 1.91 10.72
CA LEU A 27 -34.47 2.26 12.12
C LEU A 27 -35.96 2.20 12.51
N GLN A 28 -36.86 2.66 11.63
CA GLN A 28 -38.30 2.60 11.84
C GLN A 28 -38.88 1.18 11.79
N GLN A 29 -38.25 0.27 11.04
CA GLN A 29 -38.67 -1.13 10.97
C GLN A 29 -38.20 -1.96 12.18
N SER A 30 -37.31 -1.43 13.00
CA SER A 30 -36.65 -2.18 14.06
C SER A 30 -37.48 -2.23 15.34
N ASP A 31 -37.59 -3.42 15.92
CA ASP A 31 -38.17 -3.64 17.24
C ASP A 31 -37.22 -3.10 18.33
N CYS A 32 -35.91 -3.18 18.07
CA CYS A 32 -34.86 -2.77 19.00
C CYS A 32 -33.72 -2.05 18.27
N ILE A 33 -33.24 -0.96 18.85
CA ILE A 33 -32.04 -0.22 18.38
C ILE A 33 -30.97 -0.34 19.45
N ILE A 34 -29.77 -0.77 19.05
CA ILE A 34 -28.62 -0.95 19.93
C ILE A 34 -27.49 -0.05 19.47
N GLY A 35 -26.92 0.75 20.35
CA GLY A 35 -25.86 1.68 20.00
C GLY A 35 -25.04 2.17 21.19
N TYR A 36 -23.92 2.82 20.86
CA TYR A 36 -23.16 3.59 21.83
C TYR A 36 -24.01 4.78 22.30
N LYS A 37 -23.95 5.11 23.59
CA LYS A 37 -24.80 6.14 24.23
C LYS A 37 -24.87 7.44 23.43
N THR A 38 -23.75 8.02 23.06
CA THR A 38 -23.68 9.26 22.27
C THR A 38 -24.34 9.12 20.89
N TYR A 39 -24.30 7.93 20.29
CA TYR A 39 -24.93 7.68 18.99
C TYR A 39 -26.45 7.55 19.10
N VAL A 40 -26.90 6.93 20.18
CA VAL A 40 -28.33 6.85 20.49
C VAL A 40 -28.91 8.26 20.67
N GLU A 41 -28.24 9.10 21.46
CA GLU A 41 -28.67 10.50 21.71
C GLU A 41 -28.80 11.32 20.40
N LEU A 42 -27.98 11.04 19.38
CA LEU A 42 -28.02 11.73 18.08
C LEU A 42 -29.22 11.34 17.22
N ILE A 43 -29.73 10.11 17.37
CA ILE A 43 -30.83 9.60 16.52
C ILE A 43 -32.18 9.52 17.26
N GLU A 44 -32.20 9.66 18.58
CA GLU A 44 -33.38 9.45 19.43
C GLU A 44 -34.60 10.24 18.96
N THR A 45 -34.41 11.45 18.46
CA THR A 45 -35.48 12.29 17.93
C THR A 45 -36.02 11.83 16.57
N HIS A 46 -35.39 10.86 15.92
CA HIS A 46 -35.70 10.42 14.55
C HIS A 46 -36.31 9.00 14.50
N VAL A 47 -36.43 8.33 15.65
CA VAL A 47 -36.84 6.92 15.72
C VAL A 47 -38.03 6.74 16.67
N THR A 48 -38.87 5.76 16.33
CA THR A 48 -40.04 5.35 17.09
C THR A 48 -39.94 3.90 17.59
N ALA A 49 -38.70 3.39 17.72
CA ALA A 49 -38.49 2.01 18.15
C ALA A 49 -39.04 1.74 19.53
N SER A 50 -39.58 0.55 19.74
CA SER A 50 -40.18 0.13 21.01
C SER A 50 -39.13 -0.12 22.12
N SER A 51 -37.87 -0.34 21.73
CA SER A 51 -36.76 -0.58 22.67
C SER A 51 -35.48 0.06 22.16
N ILE A 52 -34.81 0.82 23.00
CA ILE A 52 -33.49 1.39 22.74
C ILE A 52 -32.53 0.88 23.81
N VAL A 53 -31.44 0.24 23.38
CA VAL A 53 -30.37 -0.25 24.25
C VAL A 53 -29.13 0.60 24.06
N SER A 54 -28.82 1.37 25.07
CA SER A 54 -27.63 2.22 25.12
C SER A 54 -26.51 1.51 25.87
N THR A 55 -25.33 1.41 25.25
CA THR A 55 -24.15 0.75 25.84
C THR A 55 -22.98 1.71 25.99
N GLY A 56 -22.05 1.36 26.87
CA GLY A 56 -20.82 2.14 27.09
C GLY A 56 -19.80 2.01 25.95
N MET A 57 -18.77 2.82 26.01
CA MET A 57 -17.54 2.64 25.24
C MET A 57 -16.83 1.35 25.74
N THR A 58 -16.18 0.59 24.86
CA THR A 58 -15.55 -0.71 25.15
C THR A 58 -16.51 -1.90 25.30
N GLU A 59 -17.79 -1.72 25.02
CA GLU A 59 -18.81 -2.77 25.05
C GLU A 59 -19.26 -3.18 23.63
N GLU A 60 -18.36 -3.02 22.64
CA GLU A 60 -18.67 -3.32 21.24
C GLU A 60 -19.04 -4.79 21.02
N VAL A 61 -18.29 -5.70 21.63
CA VAL A 61 -18.53 -7.16 21.51
C VAL A 61 -19.87 -7.54 22.12
N SER A 62 -20.15 -7.10 23.35
CA SER A 62 -21.42 -7.41 24.02
C SER A 62 -22.61 -6.81 23.27
N ARG A 63 -22.44 -5.64 22.66
CA ARG A 63 -23.43 -4.99 21.78
C ARG A 63 -23.75 -5.85 20.56
N ALA A 64 -22.72 -6.38 19.87
CA ALA A 64 -22.92 -7.27 18.74
C ALA A 64 -23.58 -8.59 19.16
N GLN A 65 -23.15 -9.18 20.28
CA GLN A 65 -23.72 -10.41 20.83
C GLN A 65 -25.19 -10.23 21.23
N ASP A 66 -25.57 -9.12 21.87
CA ASP A 66 -26.98 -8.84 22.23
C ASP A 66 -27.85 -8.67 20.98
N ALA A 67 -27.32 -8.01 19.95
CA ALA A 67 -28.02 -7.88 18.67
C ALA A 67 -28.30 -9.24 18.01
N VAL A 68 -27.29 -10.12 17.94
CA VAL A 68 -27.45 -11.47 17.38
C VAL A 68 -28.46 -12.28 18.20
N LYS A 69 -28.33 -12.29 19.52
CA LYS A 69 -29.24 -13.02 20.41
C LYS A 69 -30.71 -12.60 20.25
N ARG A 70 -30.98 -11.30 20.11
CA ARG A 70 -32.35 -10.77 19.88
C ARG A 70 -32.86 -11.14 18.49
N ALA A 71 -32.01 -11.07 17.47
CA ALA A 71 -32.40 -11.46 16.12
C ALA A 71 -32.68 -12.98 16.03
N GLU A 72 -31.92 -13.83 16.70
CA GLU A 72 -32.22 -15.25 16.81
C GLU A 72 -33.56 -15.52 17.50
N ALA A 73 -33.96 -14.67 18.46
CA ALA A 73 -35.27 -14.72 19.08
C ALA A 73 -36.42 -14.23 18.17
N GLY A 74 -36.13 -13.82 16.93
CA GLY A 74 -37.11 -13.41 15.93
C GLY A 74 -37.37 -11.91 15.83
N HIS A 75 -36.57 -11.06 16.52
CA HIS A 75 -36.70 -9.61 16.47
C HIS A 75 -35.95 -9.00 15.29
N ILE A 76 -36.41 -7.83 14.84
CA ILE A 76 -35.70 -6.96 13.90
C ILE A 76 -34.87 -5.97 14.75
N VAL A 77 -33.54 -6.02 14.58
CA VAL A 77 -32.59 -5.26 15.42
C VAL A 77 -31.74 -4.34 14.55
N SER A 78 -31.65 -3.06 14.90
CA SER A 78 -30.67 -2.14 14.31
C SER A 78 -29.47 -1.95 15.24
N VAL A 79 -28.25 -2.23 14.72
CA VAL A 79 -26.99 -1.84 15.36
C VAL A 79 -26.49 -0.57 14.68
N ILE A 80 -26.34 0.52 15.42
CA ILE A 80 -26.05 1.84 14.86
C ILE A 80 -24.57 2.23 14.99
N SER A 81 -24.04 2.90 13.95
CA SER A 81 -22.73 3.52 13.91
C SER A 81 -22.82 4.94 13.36
N SER A 82 -22.07 5.88 13.93
CA SER A 82 -21.87 7.19 13.30
C SER A 82 -21.03 7.05 12.05
N GLY A 83 -21.28 7.87 11.04
CA GLY A 83 -20.65 7.76 9.74
C GLY A 83 -21.18 6.57 8.96
N ASP A 84 -20.30 5.77 8.39
CA ASP A 84 -20.59 4.51 7.70
C ASP A 84 -20.32 3.32 8.62
N SER A 85 -21.20 2.34 8.62
CA SER A 85 -21.08 1.16 9.49
C SER A 85 -19.95 0.20 9.08
N GLY A 86 -19.46 0.27 7.84
CA GLY A 86 -18.35 -0.52 7.30
C GLY A 86 -16.98 0.17 7.42
N VAL A 87 -16.94 1.48 7.76
CA VAL A 87 -15.70 2.24 7.89
C VAL A 87 -15.39 2.51 9.37
N TYR A 88 -14.62 1.62 10.00
CA TYR A 88 -14.35 1.61 11.45
C TYR A 88 -15.63 1.57 12.32
N GLY A 89 -16.71 1.05 11.77
CA GLY A 89 -18.00 0.87 12.43
C GLY A 89 -18.25 -0.57 12.88
N MET A 90 -19.51 -0.89 13.16
CA MET A 90 -19.90 -2.16 13.77
C MET A 90 -20.04 -3.34 12.79
N ALA A 91 -20.02 -3.12 11.46
CA ALA A 91 -20.33 -4.16 10.48
C ALA A 91 -19.39 -5.37 10.57
N GLY A 92 -18.08 -5.12 10.63
CA GLY A 92 -17.09 -6.21 10.75
C GLY A 92 -17.31 -7.04 12.01
N LEU A 93 -17.47 -6.38 13.16
CA LEU A 93 -17.64 -7.06 14.45
C LEU A 93 -18.95 -7.86 14.52
N VAL A 94 -20.05 -7.39 13.94
CA VAL A 94 -21.30 -8.15 13.87
C VAL A 94 -21.09 -9.44 13.08
N TYR A 95 -20.38 -9.39 11.95
CA TYR A 95 -20.04 -10.61 11.19
C TYR A 95 -19.08 -11.51 11.95
N GLU A 96 -18.07 -10.99 12.64
CA GLU A 96 -17.17 -11.80 13.46
C GLU A 96 -17.93 -12.59 14.53
N VAL A 97 -18.87 -11.94 15.25
CA VAL A 97 -19.71 -12.61 16.23
C VAL A 97 -20.61 -13.68 15.59
N LEU A 98 -21.22 -13.39 14.45
CA LEU A 98 -22.05 -14.33 13.70
C LEU A 98 -21.26 -15.56 13.25
N ILE A 99 -20.05 -15.37 12.73
CA ILE A 99 -19.17 -16.46 12.29
C ILE A 99 -18.79 -17.37 13.47
N GLU A 100 -18.44 -16.81 14.63
CA GLU A 100 -18.14 -17.57 15.84
C GLU A 100 -19.34 -18.38 16.34
N MET A 101 -20.57 -17.95 16.06
CA MET A 101 -21.80 -18.66 16.37
C MET A 101 -22.24 -19.66 15.27
N GLY A 102 -21.44 -19.85 14.21
CA GLY A 102 -21.72 -20.78 13.14
C GLY A 102 -22.79 -20.31 12.16
N TRP A 103 -23.01 -19.00 12.04
CA TRP A 103 -23.98 -18.42 11.10
C TRP A 103 -23.63 -18.69 9.64
N THR A 104 -24.63 -18.97 8.84
CA THR A 104 -24.55 -18.99 7.38
C THR A 104 -25.67 -18.12 6.80
N GLU A 105 -25.47 -17.60 5.58
CA GLU A 105 -26.46 -16.74 4.91
C GLU A 105 -27.77 -17.51 4.60
N GLU A 106 -27.66 -18.80 4.28
CA GLU A 106 -28.81 -19.65 3.89
C GLU A 106 -29.71 -20.01 5.10
N GLU A 107 -29.11 -20.39 6.21
CA GLU A 107 -29.83 -20.93 7.38
C GLU A 107 -29.95 -19.95 8.54
N GLY A 108 -29.14 -18.88 8.56
CA GLY A 108 -29.04 -17.92 9.64
C GLY A 108 -30.12 -16.83 9.63
N ILE A 109 -29.96 -15.86 10.51
CA ILE A 109 -30.72 -14.62 10.51
C ILE A 109 -30.32 -13.73 9.32
N GLU A 110 -31.25 -12.95 8.80
CA GLU A 110 -30.97 -11.99 7.74
C GLU A 110 -30.10 -10.83 8.27
N VAL A 111 -29.04 -10.47 7.54
CA VAL A 111 -28.15 -9.35 7.88
C VAL A 111 -28.09 -8.36 6.72
N GLU A 112 -28.40 -7.10 6.99
CA GLU A 112 -28.31 -6.04 6.00
C GLU A 112 -27.41 -4.92 6.50
N ILE A 113 -26.38 -4.60 5.71
CA ILE A 113 -25.52 -3.44 5.96
C ILE A 113 -26.15 -2.21 5.28
N VAL A 114 -26.49 -1.22 6.06
CA VAL A 114 -27.07 0.04 5.57
C VAL A 114 -25.99 1.11 5.59
N PRO A 115 -25.52 1.61 4.43
CA PRO A 115 -24.43 2.57 4.37
C PRO A 115 -24.86 3.94 4.88
N GLY A 116 -23.89 4.68 5.43
CA GLY A 116 -24.02 6.07 5.85
C GLY A 116 -22.95 6.97 5.24
N ILE A 117 -23.05 8.28 5.43
CA ILE A 117 -22.06 9.24 4.98
C ILE A 117 -20.83 9.14 5.90
N SER A 118 -19.73 8.59 5.37
CA SER A 118 -18.47 8.44 6.12
C SER A 118 -17.88 9.78 6.54
N ALA A 119 -17.14 9.80 7.66
CA ALA A 119 -16.55 11.03 8.20
C ALA A 119 -15.59 11.72 7.22
N ILE A 120 -14.88 10.99 6.37
CA ILE A 120 -14.05 11.62 5.32
C ILE A 120 -14.91 12.49 4.39
N ASN A 121 -16.08 12.00 3.98
CA ASN A 121 -16.95 12.72 3.06
C ASN A 121 -17.65 13.91 3.74
N SER A 122 -18.20 13.70 4.93
CA SER A 122 -18.87 14.78 5.69
C SER A 122 -17.88 15.88 6.12
N CYS A 123 -16.64 15.55 6.47
CA CYS A 123 -15.63 16.54 6.79
C CYS A 123 -15.11 17.25 5.54
N ALA A 124 -14.85 16.50 4.45
CA ALA A 124 -14.39 17.09 3.19
C ALA A 124 -15.35 18.14 2.63
N SER A 125 -16.67 17.91 2.71
CA SER A 125 -17.68 18.86 2.22
C SER A 125 -17.69 20.19 2.98
N LEU A 126 -17.31 20.18 4.26
CA LEU A 126 -17.15 21.40 5.06
C LEU A 126 -15.85 22.15 4.73
N LEU A 127 -14.81 21.42 4.32
CA LEU A 127 -13.51 21.97 3.97
C LEU A 127 -13.43 22.50 2.54
N GLY A 128 -14.31 22.09 1.64
CA GLY A 128 -14.29 22.42 0.22
C GLY A 128 -14.21 21.18 -0.65
N ALA A 129 -13.09 20.96 -1.34
CA ALA A 129 -12.87 19.79 -2.20
C ALA A 129 -11.48 19.16 -1.99
N PRO A 130 -11.11 18.76 -0.75
CA PRO A 130 -9.77 18.22 -0.48
C PRO A 130 -9.57 16.79 -1.02
N VAL A 131 -10.64 15.99 -1.16
CA VAL A 131 -10.55 14.55 -1.51
C VAL A 131 -10.87 14.26 -2.99
N MET A 132 -10.57 15.21 -3.87
CA MET A 132 -10.78 15.05 -5.32
C MET A 132 -9.70 14.19 -6.02
N HIS A 133 -8.68 13.76 -5.30
CA HIS A 133 -7.61 12.88 -5.75
C HIS A 133 -7.63 11.57 -4.96
N ASP A 134 -6.66 10.66 -5.22
CA ASP A 134 -6.56 9.42 -4.46
C ASP A 134 -6.43 9.73 -2.97
N SER A 135 -7.24 9.06 -2.16
CA SER A 135 -7.32 9.33 -0.73
C SER A 135 -7.39 8.06 0.09
N CYS A 136 -6.94 8.12 1.32
CA CYS A 136 -7.02 7.01 2.26
C CYS A 136 -7.50 7.46 3.63
N THR A 137 -8.10 6.52 4.39
CA THR A 137 -8.49 6.70 5.79
C THR A 137 -7.60 5.85 6.69
N ILE A 138 -7.05 6.45 7.74
CA ILE A 138 -6.19 5.78 8.71
C ILE A 138 -6.69 6.09 10.11
N SER A 139 -7.05 5.06 10.88
CA SER A 139 -7.34 5.22 12.30
C SER A 139 -6.04 5.21 13.10
N LEU A 140 -5.84 6.23 13.94
CA LEU A 140 -4.72 6.30 14.87
C LEU A 140 -4.98 5.52 16.16
N SER A 141 -6.06 4.76 16.24
CA SER A 141 -6.34 3.90 17.40
C SER A 141 -5.47 2.66 17.36
N ASP A 142 -4.50 2.60 18.27
CA ASP A 142 -3.61 1.44 18.50
C ASP A 142 -4.17 0.43 19.50
N HIS A 143 -5.46 0.47 19.76
CA HIS A 143 -6.12 -0.44 20.68
C HIS A 143 -6.24 -1.87 20.11
N LEU A 144 -6.63 -1.99 18.85
CA LEU A 144 -6.81 -3.27 18.13
C LEU A 144 -5.72 -3.50 17.05
N THR A 145 -5.07 -2.46 16.60
CA THR A 145 -4.02 -2.52 15.58
C THR A 145 -2.70 -2.06 16.18
N PRO A 146 -1.63 -2.86 16.13
CA PRO A 146 -0.32 -2.44 16.64
C PRO A 146 0.16 -1.13 16.01
N TRP A 147 0.76 -0.25 16.81
CA TRP A 147 1.26 1.05 16.34
C TRP A 147 2.22 0.92 15.14
N THR A 148 3.11 -0.05 15.16
CA THR A 148 4.05 -0.30 14.06
C THR A 148 3.38 -0.57 12.70
N VAL A 149 2.15 -1.10 12.71
CA VAL A 149 1.34 -1.28 11.48
C VAL A 149 0.72 0.03 11.06
N ILE A 150 0.22 0.83 12.01
CA ILE A 150 -0.35 2.16 11.74
C ILE A 150 0.74 3.08 11.19
N GLU A 151 1.92 3.09 11.79
CA GLU A 151 3.09 3.85 11.36
C GLU A 151 3.45 3.56 9.89
N LYS A 152 3.58 2.29 9.51
CA LYS A 152 3.83 1.88 8.13
C LYS A 152 2.75 2.35 7.15
N ARG A 153 1.49 2.36 7.56
CA ARG A 153 0.39 2.87 6.73
C ARG A 153 0.47 4.37 6.51
N ILE A 154 0.82 5.14 7.56
CA ILE A 154 1.03 6.59 7.47
C ILE A 154 2.21 6.89 6.54
N GLU A 155 3.31 6.17 6.70
CA GLU A 155 4.51 6.31 5.88
C GLU A 155 4.24 6.01 4.41
N ALA A 156 3.59 4.89 4.10
CA ALA A 156 3.19 4.52 2.76
C ALA A 156 2.24 5.55 2.12
N ALA A 157 1.27 6.07 2.87
CA ALA A 157 0.35 7.10 2.40
C ALA A 157 1.05 8.45 2.15
N GLY A 158 2.02 8.80 2.98
CA GLY A 158 2.87 9.99 2.80
C GLY A 158 3.71 9.88 1.54
N MET A 159 4.43 8.76 1.39
CA MET A 159 5.30 8.49 0.24
C MET A 159 4.53 8.42 -1.09
N ALA A 160 3.33 7.84 -1.10
CA ALA A 160 2.50 7.70 -2.28
C ALA A 160 1.62 8.94 -2.58
N ASP A 161 1.80 10.01 -1.85
CA ASP A 161 1.12 11.30 -2.03
C ASP A 161 -0.42 11.26 -1.98
N PHE A 162 -1.00 10.39 -1.15
CA PHE A 162 -2.45 10.33 -0.92
C PHE A 162 -2.95 11.55 -0.14
N VAL A 163 -4.17 11.99 -0.39
CA VAL A 163 -4.91 12.79 0.59
C VAL A 163 -5.27 11.88 1.76
N ILE A 164 -4.98 12.28 2.99
CA ILE A 164 -5.09 11.42 4.16
C ILE A 164 -6.15 11.94 5.14
N ALA A 165 -7.11 11.09 5.49
CA ALA A 165 -8.04 11.37 6.59
C ALA A 165 -7.67 10.53 7.83
N LEU A 166 -7.23 11.19 8.90
CA LEU A 166 -6.92 10.53 10.17
C LEU A 166 -8.16 10.48 11.06
N TYR A 167 -8.53 9.25 11.44
CA TYR A 167 -9.62 8.97 12.37
C TYR A 167 -9.09 8.65 13.76
N ASN A 168 -9.89 8.92 14.78
CA ASN A 168 -9.49 8.72 16.17
C ASN A 168 -8.13 9.34 16.52
N PRO A 169 -7.87 10.60 16.17
CA PRO A 169 -6.51 11.15 16.22
C PRO A 169 -5.97 11.26 17.65
N LYS A 170 -6.84 11.53 18.64
CA LYS A 170 -6.42 11.72 20.02
C LYS A 170 -7.53 11.33 21.01
N SER A 171 -7.18 10.79 22.16
CA SER A 171 -8.09 10.53 23.29
C SER A 171 -7.39 10.88 24.61
N GLY A 172 -8.09 10.79 25.73
CA GLY A 172 -7.52 11.10 27.04
C GLY A 172 -6.26 10.30 27.41
N ARG A 173 -6.12 9.07 26.91
CA ARG A 173 -4.95 8.20 27.13
C ARG A 173 -3.99 8.13 25.94
N ARG A 174 -4.45 8.51 24.76
CA ARG A 174 -3.77 8.36 23.48
C ARG A 174 -3.49 9.74 22.89
N THR A 175 -2.33 10.30 23.23
CA THR A 175 -1.97 11.68 22.89
C THR A 175 -0.77 11.76 21.94
N ARG A 176 0.07 10.73 21.87
CA ARG A 176 1.31 10.72 21.08
C ARG A 176 1.10 10.36 19.61
N GLN A 177 0.07 9.60 19.29
CA GLN A 177 -0.14 9.03 17.95
C GLN A 177 -0.30 10.10 16.87
N ILE A 178 -1.01 11.18 17.15
CA ILE A 178 -1.17 12.31 16.21
C ILE A 178 0.15 13.07 16.03
N VAL A 179 0.97 13.19 17.07
CA VAL A 179 2.29 13.83 17.01
C VAL A 179 3.24 13.01 16.14
N GLU A 180 3.26 11.69 16.33
CA GLU A 180 4.06 10.80 15.50
C GLU A 180 3.58 10.78 14.04
N ALA A 181 2.27 10.82 13.82
CA ALA A 181 1.71 10.91 12.47
C ALA A 181 2.18 12.20 11.76
N GLN A 182 2.14 13.36 12.42
CA GLN A 182 2.68 14.60 11.88
C GLN A 182 4.18 14.46 11.56
N ARG A 183 4.97 13.96 12.51
CA ARG A 183 6.42 13.77 12.35
C ARG A 183 6.77 12.91 11.15
N ILE A 184 6.02 11.82 10.94
CA ILE A 184 6.22 10.94 9.78
C ILE A 184 5.88 11.67 8.49
N LEU A 185 4.72 12.33 8.43
CA LEU A 185 4.26 13.01 7.21
C LEU A 185 5.14 14.19 6.81
N LEU A 186 5.75 14.90 7.76
CA LEU A 186 6.71 15.97 7.48
C LEU A 186 7.99 15.50 6.77
N LYS A 187 8.26 14.19 6.71
CA LYS A 187 9.34 13.63 5.88
C LYS A 187 9.02 13.65 4.38
N TYR A 188 7.74 13.66 4.03
CA TYR A 188 7.24 13.48 2.66
C TYR A 188 6.49 14.71 2.13
N ARG A 189 6.12 15.64 3.00
CA ARG A 189 5.25 16.76 2.70
C ARG A 189 5.82 18.07 3.20
N SER A 190 5.51 19.16 2.47
CA SER A 190 5.83 20.51 2.94
C SER A 190 5.19 20.79 4.30
N PRO A 191 5.87 21.51 5.20
CA PRO A 191 5.26 22.06 6.40
C PRO A 191 3.98 22.86 6.14
N ASP A 192 3.91 23.54 5.00
CA ASP A 192 2.76 24.37 4.57
C ASP A 192 1.61 23.55 3.93
N THR A 193 1.73 22.21 3.87
CA THR A 193 0.65 21.37 3.33
C THR A 193 -0.67 21.65 4.02
N PRO A 194 -1.76 21.96 3.28
CA PRO A 194 -3.06 22.27 3.88
C PRO A 194 -3.62 21.12 4.70
N VAL A 195 -4.10 21.46 5.88
CA VAL A 195 -4.77 20.55 6.81
C VAL A 195 -6.09 21.14 7.26
N GLY A 196 -7.15 20.33 7.20
CA GLY A 196 -8.46 20.64 7.75
C GLY A 196 -8.73 19.84 9.01
N LEU A 197 -9.07 20.53 10.11
CA LEU A 197 -9.52 19.92 11.36
C LEU A 197 -11.01 20.11 11.48
N VAL A 198 -11.78 19.02 11.42
CA VAL A 198 -13.24 19.10 11.53
C VAL A 198 -13.69 18.31 12.76
N LYS A 199 -14.21 19.02 13.75
CA LYS A 199 -14.77 18.46 14.98
C LYS A 199 -16.28 18.46 14.88
N SER A 200 -16.91 17.33 15.19
CA SER A 200 -18.37 17.20 15.27
C SER A 200 -19.09 17.70 14.00
N ALA A 201 -18.66 17.23 12.81
CA ALA A 201 -19.24 17.63 11.53
C ALA A 201 -20.77 17.53 11.53
N TYR A 202 -21.46 18.61 11.13
CA TYR A 202 -22.92 18.71 11.06
C TYR A 202 -23.67 18.47 12.39
N ARG A 203 -23.00 18.76 13.53
CA ARG A 203 -23.60 18.69 14.86
C ARG A 203 -23.55 20.07 15.51
N GLU A 204 -24.30 20.26 16.59
CA GLU A 204 -24.39 21.56 17.31
C GLU A 204 -23.02 22.16 17.68
N ASN A 205 -22.07 21.30 18.05
CA ASN A 205 -20.72 21.72 18.43
C ASN A 205 -19.71 21.59 17.25
N GLN A 206 -20.19 21.79 16.01
CA GLN A 206 -19.31 21.76 14.84
C GLN A 206 -18.23 22.84 14.94
N ASN A 207 -16.99 22.45 14.70
CA ASN A 207 -15.88 23.38 14.54
C ASN A 207 -15.01 22.98 13.36
N VAL A 208 -14.69 23.92 12.47
CA VAL A 208 -13.89 23.72 11.27
C VAL A 208 -12.70 24.67 11.33
N ILE A 209 -11.48 24.13 11.31
CA ILE A 209 -10.24 24.87 11.33
C ILE A 209 -9.44 24.51 10.11
N LEU A 210 -8.95 25.51 9.38
CA LEU A 210 -7.98 25.37 8.30
C LEU A 210 -6.61 25.76 8.85
N THR A 211 -5.63 24.89 8.68
CA THR A 211 -4.27 25.05 9.18
C THR A 211 -3.26 24.34 8.28
N THR A 212 -2.01 24.34 8.64
CA THR A 212 -0.94 23.64 7.92
C THR A 212 -0.52 22.38 8.65
N LEU A 213 0.23 21.51 7.95
CA LEU A 213 0.78 20.29 8.55
C LEU A 213 1.72 20.62 9.73
N ALA A 214 2.49 21.71 9.65
CA ALA A 214 3.37 22.16 10.74
C ALA A 214 2.59 22.62 11.98
N GLU A 215 1.49 23.34 11.78
CA GLU A 215 0.76 24.03 12.85
C GLU A 215 -0.43 23.23 13.40
N MET A 216 -0.76 22.07 12.79
CA MET A 216 -1.99 21.35 13.16
C MET A 216 -2.06 20.95 14.63
N LEU A 217 -0.93 20.77 15.31
CA LEU A 217 -0.89 20.40 16.72
C LEU A 217 -1.11 21.57 17.69
N ASP A 218 -1.11 22.81 17.20
CA ASP A 218 -1.38 24.01 18.00
C ASP A 218 -2.90 24.17 18.26
N HIS A 219 -3.71 23.35 17.61
CA HIS A 219 -5.16 23.37 17.74
C HIS A 219 -5.69 22.22 18.61
N ASP A 220 -6.93 22.41 19.12
CA ASP A 220 -7.62 21.37 19.90
C ASP A 220 -8.05 20.19 19.01
N ILE A 221 -7.28 19.12 19.04
CA ILE A 221 -7.59 17.85 18.39
C ILE A 221 -8.05 16.85 19.43
N GLY A 222 -9.24 16.30 19.25
CA GLY A 222 -9.85 15.33 20.18
C GLY A 222 -10.45 14.13 19.47
N MET A 223 -11.17 13.28 20.22
CA MET A 223 -11.77 12.04 19.74
C MET A 223 -12.79 12.27 18.61
N LEU A 224 -13.52 13.37 18.65
CA LEU A 224 -14.56 13.72 17.67
C LEU A 224 -14.01 14.54 16.48
N THR A 225 -12.69 14.65 16.36
CA THR A 225 -12.03 15.39 15.28
C THR A 225 -11.61 14.41 14.17
N THR A 226 -11.91 14.74 12.93
CA THR A 226 -11.27 14.14 11.74
C THR A 226 -10.25 15.13 11.22
N VAL A 227 -9.02 14.65 10.97
CA VAL A 227 -7.93 15.45 10.42
C VAL A 227 -7.78 15.08 8.95
N VAL A 228 -7.99 16.05 8.05
CA VAL A 228 -7.85 15.86 6.60
C VAL A 228 -6.58 16.57 6.14
N ILE A 229 -5.60 15.82 5.66
CA ILE A 229 -4.29 16.31 5.24
C ILE A 229 -4.22 16.25 3.72
N GLY A 230 -3.95 17.37 3.09
CA GLY A 230 -3.80 17.48 1.64
C GLY A 230 -2.59 16.70 1.09
N ASN A 231 -2.51 16.57 -0.23
CA ASN A 231 -1.34 16.06 -0.93
C ASN A 231 -0.47 17.20 -1.50
N SER A 232 0.57 16.89 -2.27
CA SER A 232 1.50 17.87 -2.84
C SER A 232 0.82 18.91 -3.76
N SER A 233 -0.36 18.59 -4.33
CA SER A 233 -1.12 19.48 -5.21
C SER A 233 -2.22 20.26 -4.50
N THR A 234 -2.45 19.99 -3.22
CA THR A 234 -3.50 20.65 -2.43
C THR A 234 -3.11 22.09 -2.08
N PHE A 235 -4.06 23.01 -2.16
CA PHE A 235 -3.83 24.41 -1.84
C PHE A 235 -5.03 25.03 -1.12
N PHE A 236 -4.78 26.16 -0.45
CA PHE A 236 -5.83 27.00 0.09
C PHE A 236 -6.34 27.97 -0.99
N TYR A 237 -7.65 28.14 -1.05
CA TYR A 237 -8.29 29.19 -1.81
C TYR A 237 -9.44 29.77 -1.00
N ASP A 238 -9.34 31.04 -0.65
CA ASP A 238 -10.24 31.68 0.30
C ASP A 238 -10.33 30.81 1.58
N ASN A 239 -11.51 30.52 2.06
CA ASN A 239 -11.74 29.67 3.24
C ASN A 239 -11.98 28.19 2.84
N LYS A 240 -11.25 27.66 1.84
CA LYS A 240 -11.40 26.30 1.34
C LYS A 240 -10.05 25.62 1.11
N ILE A 241 -10.08 24.30 1.23
CA ILE A 241 -8.99 23.40 0.82
C ILE A 241 -9.40 22.72 -0.48
N ILE A 242 -8.57 22.81 -1.49
CA ILE A 242 -8.84 22.26 -2.82
C ILE A 242 -7.68 21.40 -3.27
N THR A 243 -7.99 20.16 -3.69
CA THR A 243 -7.05 19.28 -4.37
C THR A 243 -7.46 19.15 -5.83
N PRO A 244 -6.70 19.70 -6.81
CA PRO A 244 -7.09 19.69 -8.20
C PRO A 244 -6.99 18.28 -8.80
N ARG A 245 -7.97 17.88 -9.60
CA ARG A 245 -7.98 16.59 -10.32
C ARG A 245 -7.04 16.59 -11.53
N GLY A 246 -6.48 17.75 -11.92
CA GLY A 246 -5.60 17.88 -13.08
C GLY A 246 -6.32 18.21 -14.40
N TYR A 247 -7.56 18.70 -14.34
CA TYR A 247 -8.32 19.10 -15.54
C TYR A 247 -7.57 20.12 -16.39
N GLN A 248 -6.82 21.04 -15.77
CA GLN A 248 -6.02 22.06 -16.46
C GLN A 248 -4.93 21.49 -17.38
N ARG A 249 -4.57 20.21 -17.21
CA ARG A 249 -3.63 19.53 -18.13
C ARG A 249 -4.26 19.25 -19.49
N LYS A 250 -5.60 19.21 -19.56
CA LYS A 250 -6.37 18.86 -20.77
C LYS A 250 -7.30 19.97 -21.25
N TYR A 251 -7.71 20.88 -20.36
CA TYR A 251 -8.76 21.85 -20.60
C TYR A 251 -8.34 23.23 -20.16
N THR A 252 -8.87 24.27 -20.84
CA THR A 252 -8.73 25.68 -20.44
C THR A 252 -9.92 26.05 -19.56
N LEU A 253 -9.74 26.05 -18.23
CA LEU A 253 -10.85 26.15 -17.27
C LEU A 253 -11.62 27.48 -17.32
N GLY A 254 -11.02 28.54 -17.90
CA GLY A 254 -11.67 29.87 -18.02
C GLY A 254 -12.42 30.09 -19.34
N GLU A 255 -12.49 29.11 -20.25
CA GLU A 255 -13.13 29.24 -21.55
C GLU A 255 -14.43 28.42 -21.62
N GLU A 256 -15.49 29.00 -22.17
CA GLU A 256 -16.76 28.30 -22.39
C GLU A 256 -16.64 27.22 -23.47
N ARG A 257 -15.78 27.43 -24.46
CA ARG A 257 -15.56 26.49 -25.56
C ARG A 257 -14.23 25.78 -25.40
N GLN A 258 -14.31 24.49 -25.11
CA GLN A 258 -13.12 23.65 -25.08
C GLN A 258 -12.69 23.20 -26.48
N SER A 259 -11.37 23.10 -26.70
CA SER A 259 -10.81 22.62 -27.97
C SER A 259 -11.14 21.16 -28.28
N LEU A 260 -11.45 20.38 -27.24
CA LEU A 260 -11.86 18.98 -27.36
C LEU A 260 -13.38 18.84 -27.38
N LYS A 261 -13.88 18.12 -28.38
CA LYS A 261 -15.29 17.73 -28.43
C LYS A 261 -15.58 16.64 -27.39
N PRO A 262 -16.85 16.48 -26.92
CA PRO A 262 -17.24 15.33 -26.12
C PRO A 262 -16.75 14.01 -26.75
N HIS A 263 -16.17 13.12 -25.93
CA HIS A 263 -15.56 11.83 -26.33
C HIS A 263 -14.28 11.91 -27.17
N GLN A 264 -13.79 13.07 -27.52
CA GLN A 264 -12.51 13.23 -28.19
C GLN A 264 -11.37 13.07 -27.19
N ARG A 265 -10.42 12.17 -27.48
CA ARG A 265 -9.18 12.01 -26.69
C ARG A 265 -8.12 12.97 -27.20
N LEU A 266 -7.23 13.40 -26.31
CA LEU A 266 -6.01 14.08 -26.70
C LEU A 266 -5.15 13.19 -27.60
N LYS A 267 -4.37 13.79 -28.49
CA LYS A 267 -3.35 13.05 -29.23
C LYS A 267 -2.33 12.47 -28.25
N LYS A 268 -1.72 11.34 -28.61
CA LYS A 268 -0.71 10.67 -27.77
C LYS A 268 0.40 11.63 -27.30
N GLU A 269 0.83 12.53 -28.17
CA GLU A 269 1.89 13.52 -27.90
C GLU A 269 1.50 14.55 -26.84
N ALA A 270 0.21 14.74 -26.60
CA ALA A 270 -0.32 15.65 -25.58
C ALA A 270 -0.54 14.97 -24.21
N GLU A 271 -0.27 13.68 -24.10
CA GLU A 271 -0.37 12.89 -22.86
C GLU A 271 0.95 12.17 -22.55
N PRO A 272 2.10 12.88 -22.39
CA PRO A 272 3.41 12.25 -22.21
C PRO A 272 3.52 11.40 -20.92
N TRP A 273 2.60 11.59 -19.97
CA TRP A 273 2.48 10.80 -18.73
C TRP A 273 1.66 9.50 -18.88
N ALA A 274 1.08 9.23 -20.05
CA ALA A 274 0.25 8.05 -20.24
C ALA A 274 1.10 6.78 -20.41
N LEU A 275 0.77 5.72 -19.69
CA LEU A 275 1.51 4.44 -19.67
C LEU A 275 1.67 3.79 -21.06
N ASN A 276 0.74 4.06 -21.99
CA ASN A 276 0.72 3.45 -23.33
C ASN A 276 1.55 4.21 -24.39
N GLN A 277 2.46 5.05 -23.98
CA GLN A 277 3.38 5.71 -24.93
C GLN A 277 4.61 4.82 -25.17
N GLU A 278 4.97 4.62 -26.44
CA GLU A 278 6.07 3.77 -26.90
C GLU A 278 7.47 4.38 -26.67
N THR A 279 7.60 5.48 -25.95
CA THR A 279 8.88 6.08 -25.61
C THR A 279 9.32 5.57 -24.25
N GLY A 280 10.35 4.70 -24.26
CA GLY A 280 10.95 4.03 -23.12
C GLY A 280 11.71 4.94 -22.15
N GLU A 281 11.09 5.98 -21.68
CA GLU A 281 11.49 6.72 -20.50
C GLU A 281 10.21 7.16 -19.79
N ALA A 282 9.82 6.39 -18.79
CA ALA A 282 9.00 6.94 -17.72
C ALA A 282 9.87 7.96 -16.99
N GLN A 283 10.08 9.11 -17.61
CA GLN A 283 10.47 10.26 -16.84
C GLN A 283 9.37 10.47 -15.81
N ALA A 284 9.70 10.27 -14.56
CA ALA A 284 9.01 10.84 -13.43
C ALA A 284 9.08 12.37 -13.58
N GLY A 285 8.36 12.89 -14.57
CA GLY A 285 8.12 14.31 -14.76
C GLY A 285 7.04 14.76 -13.79
N TYR A 286 7.30 14.67 -12.49
CA TYR A 286 6.87 15.72 -11.60
C TYR A 286 7.79 16.93 -11.81
N GLU A 287 7.95 17.35 -13.04
CA GLU A 287 8.33 18.72 -13.30
C GLU A 287 7.18 19.57 -12.77
N GLN A 288 7.51 20.29 -11.71
CA GLN A 288 6.79 21.45 -11.27
C GLN A 288 6.20 22.14 -12.50
N ILE A 289 4.87 22.24 -12.56
CA ILE A 289 4.24 23.22 -13.40
C ILE A 289 4.89 24.53 -12.95
N GLU A 290 5.82 25.03 -13.75
CA GLU A 290 6.20 26.42 -13.62
C GLU A 290 4.88 27.19 -13.72
N SER A 291 4.36 27.57 -12.57
CA SER A 291 3.43 28.66 -12.53
C SER A 291 4.10 29.75 -13.36
N LYS A 292 3.44 30.19 -14.42
CA LYS A 292 3.83 31.43 -15.10
C LYS A 292 4.30 32.34 -14.00
N LYS A 293 5.56 32.77 -14.08
CA LYS A 293 6.12 33.75 -13.19
C LYS A 293 5.10 34.86 -13.03
N GLN A 294 4.32 34.79 -11.98
CA GLN A 294 3.78 35.99 -11.38
C GLN A 294 4.97 36.62 -10.69
N ASP A 295 5.24 37.83 -11.10
CA ASP A 295 6.31 38.68 -10.67
C ASP A 295 6.56 38.56 -9.16
N ALA A 296 7.81 38.32 -8.80
CA ALA A 296 8.40 38.38 -7.46
C ALA A 296 7.67 37.57 -6.38
N SER A 297 8.36 36.55 -5.85
CA SER A 297 7.84 35.79 -4.71
C SER A 297 7.46 36.74 -3.58
N SER A 298 6.44 36.40 -2.80
CA SER A 298 6.05 37.17 -1.62
C SER A 298 7.22 37.41 -0.66
N LEU A 299 8.21 36.52 -0.65
CA LEU A 299 9.48 36.64 0.05
C LEU A 299 10.34 37.75 -0.55
N ASP A 300 10.48 37.84 -1.88
CA ASP A 300 11.25 38.89 -2.54
C ASP A 300 10.60 40.27 -2.35
N MET A 301 9.28 40.33 -2.32
CA MET A 301 8.56 41.56 -1.94
C MET A 301 8.73 41.90 -0.47
N ALA A 302 8.76 40.93 0.43
CA ALA A 302 9.00 41.14 1.86
C ALA A 302 10.44 41.58 2.11
N PHE A 303 11.44 40.98 1.45
CA PHE A 303 12.83 41.41 1.54
C PHE A 303 13.06 42.80 0.93
N LYS A 304 12.40 43.12 -0.19
CA LYS A 304 12.45 44.44 -0.79
C LYS A 304 11.80 45.51 0.10
N ALA A 305 10.70 45.18 0.74
CA ALA A 305 10.06 46.05 1.73
C ALA A 305 10.97 46.26 2.96
N LEU A 306 11.61 45.18 3.46
CA LEU A 306 12.51 45.23 4.60
C LEU A 306 13.78 46.05 4.30
N SER A 307 14.36 45.90 3.12
CA SER A 307 15.53 46.68 2.69
C SER A 307 15.23 48.17 2.49
N MET A 308 13.99 48.52 2.13
CA MET A 308 13.55 49.91 2.06
C MET A 308 13.40 50.55 3.46
N VAL A 309 13.07 49.74 4.50
CA VAL A 309 12.88 50.23 5.85
C VAL A 309 14.22 50.30 6.63
N THR A 310 15.13 49.35 6.41
CA THR A 310 16.35 49.21 7.20
C THR A 310 17.59 49.92 6.63
N LYS A 311 17.55 50.39 5.36
CA LYS A 311 18.71 51.02 4.65
C LYS A 311 20.03 50.24 4.80
N SER A 312 19.99 48.94 5.03
CA SER A 312 21.13 48.07 5.07
C SER A 312 20.98 46.99 4.00
N GLU A 313 21.98 46.86 3.12
CA GLU A 313 22.09 45.71 2.24
C GLU A 313 22.33 44.45 3.13
N LEU A 314 21.31 43.62 3.23
CA LEU A 314 21.48 42.26 3.76
C LEU A 314 22.19 41.46 2.66
N GLU A 315 23.49 41.22 2.88
CA GLU A 315 24.24 40.27 2.05
C GLU A 315 23.53 38.94 2.05
N HIS A 316 23.05 38.52 0.88
CA HIS A 316 22.57 37.15 0.65
C HIS A 316 23.78 36.23 0.84
N SER A 317 23.90 35.59 1.97
CA SER A 317 24.65 34.32 2.06
C SER A 317 23.89 33.34 1.15
N PRO A 318 24.51 32.75 0.13
CA PRO A 318 23.87 31.73 -0.67
C PRO A 318 23.47 30.61 0.30
N MET A 319 22.17 30.32 0.37
CA MET A 319 21.74 29.05 0.97
C MET A 319 22.49 27.97 0.22
N VAL A 320 23.43 27.33 0.91
CA VAL A 320 24.10 26.13 0.45
C VAL A 320 22.97 25.13 0.24
N GLN A 321 22.55 24.95 -1.02
CA GLN A 321 21.77 23.79 -1.41
C GLN A 321 22.62 22.60 -0.98
N GLN A 322 22.18 21.89 0.05
CA GLN A 322 22.79 20.60 0.35
C GLN A 322 22.61 19.77 -0.92
N PRO A 323 23.68 19.21 -1.48
CA PRO A 323 23.56 18.35 -2.65
C PRO A 323 22.56 17.25 -2.31
N ILE A 324 21.63 16.98 -3.21
CA ILE A 324 20.75 15.80 -3.12
C ILE A 324 21.70 14.62 -3.20
N GLU A 325 21.95 13.97 -2.06
CA GLU A 325 22.76 12.76 -1.99
C GLU A 325 21.92 11.65 -2.68
N ASP A 326 22.40 11.12 -3.79
CA ASP A 326 21.76 10.00 -4.46
C ASP A 326 21.77 8.77 -3.53
N ILE A 327 20.62 8.13 -3.39
CA ILE A 327 20.50 6.89 -2.60
C ILE A 327 20.93 5.73 -3.48
N PHE A 328 22.07 5.12 -3.15
CA PHE A 328 22.52 3.88 -3.78
C PHE A 328 21.89 2.68 -3.08
N GLU A 329 21.17 1.86 -3.85
CA GLU A 329 20.47 0.67 -3.38
C GLU A 329 21.02 -0.60 -4.04
N PHE A 330 21.39 -1.59 -3.20
CA PHE A 330 21.95 -2.86 -3.67
C PHE A 330 21.70 -3.95 -2.62
N ALA A 331 21.82 -5.21 -3.04
CA ALA A 331 21.76 -6.34 -2.13
C ALA A 331 23.16 -6.95 -1.93
N VAL A 332 23.40 -7.47 -0.73
CA VAL A 332 24.67 -8.12 -0.37
C VAL A 332 24.40 -9.53 0.12
N SER A 333 25.22 -10.47 -0.34
CA SER A 333 25.19 -11.87 0.06
C SER A 333 26.61 -12.36 0.37
N PRO A 334 26.80 -13.27 1.35
CA PRO A 334 28.08 -13.95 1.56
C PRO A 334 28.40 -15.00 0.48
N GLY A 335 27.50 -15.18 -0.50
CA GLY A 335 27.62 -16.12 -1.59
C GLY A 335 26.40 -17.03 -1.74
N VAL A 336 26.24 -17.66 -2.88
CA VAL A 336 25.08 -18.53 -3.16
C VAL A 336 25.13 -19.82 -2.34
N ALA A 337 26.32 -20.33 -2.06
CA ALA A 337 26.55 -21.55 -1.28
C ALA A 337 26.83 -21.29 0.20
N ASN A 338 27.11 -20.05 0.57
CA ASN A 338 27.40 -19.66 1.95
C ASN A 338 26.33 -18.70 2.47
N LYS A 339 25.73 -19.01 3.60
CA LYS A 339 24.71 -18.20 4.26
C LYS A 339 25.20 -17.58 5.57
N PHE A 340 26.48 -17.78 5.91
CA PHE A 340 27.09 -17.26 7.11
C PHE A 340 27.85 -15.98 6.82
N ILE A 341 27.50 -14.92 7.54
CA ILE A 341 28.24 -13.66 7.53
C ILE A 341 29.16 -13.66 8.75
N THR A 342 30.46 -13.46 8.54
CA THR A 342 31.45 -13.40 9.62
C THR A 342 31.35 -12.08 10.38
N ALA A 343 31.91 -12.04 11.60
CA ALA A 343 31.95 -10.80 12.38
C ALA A 343 32.73 -9.68 11.66
N ASP A 344 33.77 -10.02 10.89
CA ASP A 344 34.55 -9.07 10.11
C ASP A 344 33.74 -8.52 8.94
N GLN A 345 33.02 -9.36 8.20
CA GLN A 345 32.11 -8.94 7.14
C GLN A 345 31.00 -8.06 7.68
N MET A 346 30.44 -8.39 8.84
CA MET A 346 29.40 -7.56 9.47
C MET A 346 29.93 -6.19 9.88
N ARG A 347 31.19 -6.08 10.35
CA ARG A 347 31.83 -4.81 10.65
C ARG A 347 32.03 -3.97 9.39
N VAL A 348 32.52 -4.58 8.31
CA VAL A 348 32.69 -3.88 7.02
C VAL A 348 31.36 -3.39 6.47
N LEU A 349 30.29 -4.18 6.60
CA LEU A 349 28.92 -3.78 6.23
C LEU A 349 28.46 -2.58 7.06
N ALA A 350 28.60 -2.65 8.38
CA ALA A 350 28.20 -1.56 9.26
C ALA A 350 28.96 -0.25 8.97
N GLU A 351 30.27 -0.34 8.71
CA GLU A 351 31.08 0.80 8.31
C GLU A 351 30.67 1.38 6.95
N ALA A 352 30.37 0.51 5.98
CA ALA A 352 29.93 0.92 4.64
C ALA A 352 28.57 1.60 4.66
N VAL A 353 27.64 1.11 5.47
CA VAL A 353 26.29 1.67 5.62
C VAL A 353 26.30 2.99 6.37
N GLY A 354 27.16 3.11 7.39
CA GLY A 354 27.25 4.31 8.21
C GLY A 354 25.96 4.65 8.99
N GLU A 355 25.91 5.85 9.56
CA GLU A 355 24.75 6.29 10.36
C GLU A 355 23.52 6.65 9.54
N LYS A 356 23.67 7.04 8.28
CA LYS A 356 22.59 7.49 7.40
C LYS A 356 22.00 6.36 6.54
N GLY A 357 22.71 5.25 6.39
CA GLY A 357 22.25 4.11 5.59
C GLY A 357 21.33 3.17 6.37
N THR A 358 20.71 2.24 5.64
CA THR A 358 19.84 1.20 6.22
C THR A 358 20.19 -0.18 5.69
N MET A 359 19.98 -1.21 6.51
CA MET A 359 20.09 -2.63 6.12
C MET A 359 18.80 -3.35 6.44
N GLU A 360 18.29 -4.13 5.49
CA GLU A 360 17.12 -4.99 5.64
C GLU A 360 17.47 -6.43 5.28
N TYR A 361 17.16 -7.39 6.17
CA TYR A 361 17.33 -8.82 5.87
C TYR A 361 16.14 -9.32 5.05
N THR A 362 16.43 -9.90 3.88
CA THR A 362 15.41 -10.39 2.96
C THR A 362 15.12 -11.88 3.15
N PRO A 363 13.93 -12.39 2.74
CA PRO A 363 13.61 -13.82 2.77
C PRO A 363 14.57 -14.70 1.93
N ASP A 364 15.29 -14.10 0.97
CA ASP A 364 16.26 -14.79 0.10
C ASP A 364 17.68 -14.84 0.69
N HIS A 365 17.81 -14.62 2.01
CA HIS A 365 19.07 -14.63 2.74
C HIS A 365 20.10 -13.60 2.25
N ARG A 366 19.64 -12.41 1.84
CA ARG A 366 20.47 -11.26 1.45
C ARG A 366 20.18 -10.07 2.36
N LEU A 367 21.12 -9.16 2.44
CA LEU A 367 20.95 -7.87 3.06
C LEU A 367 20.69 -6.83 1.97
N LEU A 368 19.52 -6.23 1.96
CA LEU A 368 19.20 -5.07 1.13
C LEU A 368 19.76 -3.83 1.82
N ILE A 369 20.57 -3.06 1.11
CA ILE A 369 21.31 -1.93 1.65
C ILE A 369 20.94 -0.68 0.86
N LYS A 370 20.66 0.42 1.59
CA LYS A 370 20.40 1.74 1.02
C LYS A 370 21.32 2.75 1.69
N ILE A 371 22.15 3.42 0.92
CA ILE A 371 23.17 4.36 1.40
C ILE A 371 23.09 5.65 0.58
N PRO A 372 22.95 6.82 1.21
CA PRO A 372 23.17 8.08 0.54
C PRO A 372 24.68 8.25 0.28
N THR A 373 25.11 8.23 -0.99
CA THR A 373 26.51 8.31 -1.37
C THR A 373 26.71 8.88 -2.77
N ASP A 374 27.79 9.62 -2.94
CA ASP A 374 28.31 10.09 -4.23
C ASP A 374 29.41 9.16 -4.80
N GLN A 375 29.81 8.13 -4.04
CA GLN A 375 30.89 7.20 -4.40
C GLN A 375 30.46 5.73 -4.29
N PRO A 376 29.44 5.29 -5.02
CA PRO A 376 28.92 3.93 -4.92
C PRO A 376 29.97 2.87 -5.29
N GLN A 377 30.85 3.14 -6.26
CA GLN A 377 31.89 2.22 -6.70
C GLN A 377 32.87 1.86 -5.60
N SER A 378 33.29 2.83 -4.79
CA SER A 378 34.22 2.59 -3.66
C SER A 378 33.61 1.67 -2.60
N ILE A 379 32.28 1.79 -2.39
CA ILE A 379 31.56 0.94 -1.44
C ILE A 379 31.49 -0.50 -1.97
N VAL A 380 31.17 -0.68 -3.26
CA VAL A 380 31.13 -2.00 -3.91
C VAL A 380 32.50 -2.69 -3.80
N GLU A 381 33.59 -2.00 -4.16
CA GLU A 381 34.94 -2.52 -4.09
C GLU A 381 35.33 -2.96 -2.67
N LYS A 382 34.98 -2.16 -1.65
CA LYS A 382 35.22 -2.48 -0.24
C LYS A 382 34.51 -3.76 0.21
N LEU A 383 33.26 -3.94 -0.23
CA LEU A 383 32.46 -5.11 0.11
C LEU A 383 32.97 -6.36 -0.60
N GLU A 384 33.32 -6.27 -1.88
CA GLU A 384 33.88 -7.37 -2.68
C GLU A 384 35.25 -7.82 -2.14
N GLN A 385 36.10 -6.90 -1.71
CA GLN A 385 37.38 -7.21 -1.04
C GLN A 385 37.18 -8.01 0.25
N SER A 386 36.02 -7.89 0.86
CA SER A 386 35.64 -8.64 2.06
C SER A 386 34.92 -9.96 1.73
N HIS A 387 35.01 -10.41 0.48
CA HIS A 387 34.35 -11.63 -0.01
C HIS A 387 32.83 -11.60 0.16
N LEU A 388 32.22 -10.43 -0.01
CA LEU A 388 30.79 -10.25 -0.11
C LEU A 388 30.39 -10.02 -1.57
N THR A 389 29.36 -10.68 -2.02
CA THR A 389 28.82 -10.50 -3.38
C THR A 389 27.81 -9.34 -3.35
N VAL A 390 28.05 -8.33 -4.19
CA VAL A 390 27.14 -7.22 -4.39
C VAL A 390 26.24 -7.50 -5.59
N ILE A 391 24.92 -7.40 -5.40
CA ILE A 391 23.92 -7.75 -6.40
C ILE A 391 23.03 -6.51 -6.63
N PRO A 392 22.80 -6.09 -7.89
CA PRO A 392 21.85 -5.02 -8.17
C PRO A 392 20.44 -5.41 -7.74
N VAL A 393 19.64 -4.41 -7.33
CA VAL A 393 18.23 -4.59 -6.99
C VAL A 393 17.30 -4.19 -8.13
N GLY A 394 16.06 -4.65 -8.08
CA GLY A 394 15.04 -4.37 -9.08
C GLY A 394 14.74 -5.59 -9.95
N ASP A 395 14.39 -5.33 -11.22
CA ASP A 395 14.03 -6.38 -12.17
C ASP A 395 15.30 -7.08 -12.72
N VAL A 396 15.91 -7.91 -11.87
CA VAL A 396 17.14 -8.66 -12.16
C VAL A 396 16.98 -10.15 -11.87
N LEU A 397 17.91 -10.94 -12.40
CA LEU A 397 18.00 -12.36 -12.12
C LEU A 397 18.68 -12.62 -10.77
N ASN A 398 18.02 -13.38 -9.93
CA ASN A 398 18.49 -13.78 -8.62
C ASN A 398 18.69 -15.29 -8.55
N VAL A 399 19.86 -15.73 -8.08
CA VAL A 399 20.17 -17.14 -7.86
C VAL A 399 20.20 -17.42 -6.38
N LYS A 400 19.48 -18.44 -5.94
CA LYS A 400 19.48 -18.91 -4.55
C LYS A 400 19.64 -20.42 -4.51
N ALA A 401 20.36 -20.91 -3.52
CA ALA A 401 20.63 -22.34 -3.38
C ALA A 401 20.28 -22.83 -1.97
N CYS A 402 20.16 -24.15 -1.83
CA CYS A 402 19.96 -24.80 -0.55
C CYS A 402 21.21 -24.72 0.34
N ASP A 403 21.11 -25.19 1.59
CA ASP A 403 22.23 -25.21 2.55
C ASP A 403 23.25 -26.34 2.29
N PHE A 404 23.12 -27.08 1.20
CA PHE A 404 23.94 -28.24 0.84
C PHE A 404 24.20 -29.21 2.01
N CYS A 405 23.23 -29.31 2.93
CA CYS A 405 23.30 -30.10 4.18
C CYS A 405 24.58 -29.79 4.99
N TYR A 406 24.91 -28.50 5.13
CA TYR A 406 26.11 -28.01 5.81
C TYR A 406 27.43 -28.63 5.27
N GLY A 407 27.48 -28.85 3.96
CA GLY A 407 28.67 -29.38 3.26
C GLY A 407 28.60 -30.87 2.92
N GLU A 408 27.65 -31.65 3.43
CA GLU A 408 27.48 -33.06 3.05
C GLU A 408 27.16 -33.24 1.56
N LYS A 409 26.63 -32.23 0.90
CA LYS A 409 26.28 -32.18 -0.53
C LYS A 409 27.17 -31.21 -1.32
N ALA A 410 28.42 -31.04 -0.88
CA ALA A 410 29.38 -30.11 -1.47
C ALA A 410 29.67 -30.35 -2.96
N GLU A 411 29.49 -31.58 -3.46
CA GLU A 411 29.71 -31.95 -4.86
C GLU A 411 28.96 -31.05 -5.85
N SER A 412 27.80 -30.50 -5.46
CA SER A 412 26.97 -29.66 -6.32
C SER A 412 27.20 -28.15 -6.15
N ILE A 413 28.01 -27.73 -5.17
CA ILE A 413 28.29 -26.31 -4.90
C ILE A 413 28.88 -25.57 -6.12
N PRO A 414 29.92 -26.11 -6.81
CA PRO A 414 30.55 -25.40 -7.93
C PRO A 414 29.55 -25.00 -9.03
N TYR A 415 28.56 -25.83 -9.27
CA TYR A 415 27.55 -25.54 -10.29
C TYR A 415 26.59 -24.38 -9.86
N ALA A 416 26.25 -24.31 -8.59
CA ALA A 416 25.45 -23.20 -8.09
C ALA A 416 26.23 -21.89 -8.14
N GLU A 417 27.52 -21.93 -7.84
CA GLU A 417 28.43 -20.77 -7.93
C GLU A 417 28.63 -20.32 -9.37
N GLU A 418 28.79 -21.25 -10.31
CA GLU A 418 28.90 -20.98 -11.75
C GLU A 418 27.64 -20.31 -12.29
N ILE A 419 26.44 -20.83 -11.95
CA ILE A 419 25.16 -20.24 -12.34
C ILE A 419 25.04 -18.82 -11.78
N ALA A 420 25.41 -18.61 -10.52
CA ALA A 420 25.35 -17.30 -9.90
C ALA A 420 26.34 -16.30 -10.53
N ALA A 421 27.53 -16.73 -10.85
CA ALA A 421 28.55 -15.90 -11.50
C ALA A 421 28.18 -15.51 -12.94
N GLU A 422 27.61 -16.46 -13.71
CA GLU A 422 27.31 -16.25 -15.13
C GLU A 422 25.98 -15.52 -15.38
N LEU A 423 24.99 -15.70 -14.48
CA LEU A 423 23.61 -15.26 -14.71
C LEU A 423 23.11 -14.26 -13.64
N GLY A 424 23.72 -14.25 -12.45
CA GLY A 424 23.27 -13.38 -11.36
C GLY A 424 23.35 -11.90 -11.71
N GLY A 425 22.32 -11.13 -11.35
CA GLY A 425 22.28 -9.69 -11.57
C GLY A 425 21.93 -9.24 -13.00
N LEU A 426 21.65 -10.15 -13.93
CA LEU A 426 21.22 -9.79 -15.28
C LEU A 426 19.91 -9.02 -15.25
N LYS A 427 19.86 -7.87 -15.95
CA LYS A 427 18.63 -7.07 -16.13
C LYS A 427 17.61 -7.84 -16.99
N LEU A 428 16.38 -7.91 -16.51
CA LEU A 428 15.27 -8.66 -17.12
C LEU A 428 13.99 -7.80 -17.20
N PRO A 429 13.02 -8.18 -18.02
CA PRO A 429 11.71 -7.52 -18.08
C PRO A 429 10.94 -7.56 -16.74
N LYS A 430 11.19 -8.58 -15.92
CA LYS A 430 10.71 -8.73 -14.54
C LYS A 430 11.69 -9.58 -13.74
N GLU A 431 11.79 -9.30 -12.44
CA GLU A 431 12.58 -10.09 -11.49
C GLU A 431 12.32 -11.60 -11.68
N LEU A 432 13.39 -12.37 -11.75
CA LEU A 432 13.39 -13.82 -11.97
C LEU A 432 14.27 -14.52 -10.93
N HIS A 433 13.73 -15.59 -10.35
CA HIS A 433 14.45 -16.38 -9.35
C HIS A 433 14.81 -17.76 -9.91
N ILE A 434 16.11 -18.09 -9.85
CA ILE A 434 16.60 -19.46 -10.03
C ILE A 434 16.81 -20.08 -8.66
N GLY A 435 16.07 -21.14 -8.36
CA GLY A 435 16.27 -21.97 -7.17
C GLY A 435 17.11 -23.19 -7.46
N PHE A 436 18.15 -23.46 -6.65
CA PHE A 436 19.05 -24.60 -6.81
C PHE A 436 18.99 -25.52 -5.59
N ASN A 437 18.69 -26.80 -5.81
CA ASN A 437 18.75 -27.84 -4.81
C ASN A 437 19.93 -28.80 -5.09
N GLY A 438 20.84 -28.91 -4.13
CA GLY A 438 22.04 -29.74 -4.22
C GLY A 438 21.81 -31.26 -4.13
N CYS A 439 20.55 -31.71 -4.03
CA CYS A 439 20.23 -33.15 -4.08
C CYS A 439 18.74 -33.37 -4.41
N GLY A 440 18.39 -34.61 -4.76
CA GLY A 440 17.04 -35.02 -5.16
C GLY A 440 15.95 -34.92 -4.09
N MET A 441 16.30 -34.62 -2.83
CA MET A 441 15.31 -34.34 -1.79
C MET A 441 14.56 -33.03 -2.00
N ALA A 442 15.13 -32.10 -2.79
CA ALA A 442 14.54 -30.81 -3.16
C ALA A 442 13.89 -30.02 -1.99
N CYS A 443 14.42 -30.17 -0.77
CA CYS A 443 13.84 -29.65 0.47
C CYS A 443 13.86 -28.10 0.54
N TYR A 444 14.71 -27.43 -0.21
CA TYR A 444 14.79 -25.97 -0.32
C TYR A 444 13.72 -25.39 -1.26
N ARG A 445 12.84 -26.23 -1.80
CA ARG A 445 11.70 -25.83 -2.62
C ARG A 445 12.07 -25.11 -3.92
N ALA A 446 13.22 -25.40 -4.56
CA ALA A 446 13.61 -24.78 -5.83
C ALA A 446 12.53 -24.89 -6.92
N VAL A 447 11.72 -25.95 -6.88
CA VAL A 447 10.60 -26.16 -7.80
C VAL A 447 9.45 -25.12 -7.66
N PHE A 448 9.51 -24.24 -6.66
CA PHE A 448 8.58 -23.13 -6.50
C PHE A 448 9.17 -21.77 -6.91
N ASP A 449 10.39 -21.77 -7.45
CA ASP A 449 11.00 -20.61 -8.08
C ASP A 449 10.68 -20.57 -9.59
N ASP A 450 10.90 -19.42 -10.24
CA ASP A 450 10.59 -19.25 -11.67
C ASP A 450 11.30 -20.30 -12.53
N ILE A 451 12.56 -20.61 -12.17
CA ILE A 451 13.34 -21.73 -12.70
C ILE A 451 13.85 -22.54 -11.51
N GLY A 452 13.54 -23.82 -11.48
CA GLY A 452 13.99 -24.76 -10.45
C GLY A 452 15.01 -25.74 -10.99
N ILE A 453 16.11 -25.93 -10.26
CA ILE A 453 17.18 -26.86 -10.61
C ILE A 453 17.38 -27.84 -9.46
N VAL A 454 17.41 -29.14 -9.78
CA VAL A 454 17.61 -30.20 -8.79
C VAL A 454 18.76 -31.11 -9.25
N TYR A 455 19.84 -31.13 -8.46
CA TYR A 455 20.97 -32.04 -8.71
C TYR A 455 20.63 -33.45 -8.25
N ARG A 456 20.75 -34.44 -9.16
CA ARG A 456 20.43 -35.84 -8.87
C ARG A 456 21.29 -36.76 -9.75
N LYS A 457 21.96 -37.74 -9.13
CA LYS A 457 22.79 -38.72 -9.84
C LYS A 457 23.84 -38.09 -10.78
N LYS A 458 24.50 -37.03 -10.33
CA LYS A 458 25.50 -36.25 -11.09
C LYS A 458 24.96 -35.54 -12.34
N LYS A 459 23.67 -35.36 -12.46
CA LYS A 459 22.95 -34.67 -13.53
C LYS A 459 21.92 -33.72 -12.93
N PHE A 460 21.26 -32.94 -13.78
CA PHE A 460 20.29 -31.95 -13.36
C PHE A 460 18.90 -32.22 -13.91
N ASP A 461 17.90 -32.03 -13.06
CA ASP A 461 16.49 -31.95 -13.46
C ASP A 461 16.10 -30.49 -13.45
N LEU A 462 15.40 -30.02 -14.52
CA LEU A 462 15.01 -28.62 -14.73
C LEU A 462 13.50 -28.45 -14.68
N PHE A 463 13.06 -27.39 -14.00
CA PHE A 463 11.67 -27.01 -13.83
C PHE A 463 11.50 -25.54 -14.22
N ILE A 464 10.40 -25.16 -14.89
CA ILE A 464 10.15 -23.78 -15.36
C ILE A 464 8.72 -23.36 -15.07
N GLY A 465 8.55 -22.11 -14.68
CA GLY A 465 7.26 -21.41 -14.66
C GLY A 465 6.44 -21.60 -13.40
N ALA A 466 7.06 -21.61 -12.21
CA ALA A 466 6.32 -21.59 -10.95
C ALA A 466 5.53 -20.29 -10.77
N LYS A 467 4.42 -20.43 -10.07
CA LYS A 467 3.65 -19.31 -9.53
C LYS A 467 3.58 -19.48 -8.01
N PRO A 468 4.52 -18.89 -7.26
CA PRO A 468 4.67 -19.18 -5.82
C PRO A 468 3.54 -18.62 -4.95
N VAL A 469 2.79 -17.63 -5.44
CA VAL A 469 1.77 -16.93 -4.65
C VAL A 469 0.44 -16.75 -5.42
N GLY A 470 -0.63 -16.56 -4.64
CA GLY A 470 -1.97 -16.30 -5.16
C GLY A 470 -2.86 -17.56 -5.24
N ARG A 471 -4.15 -17.35 -5.50
CA ARG A 471 -5.19 -18.41 -5.51
C ARG A 471 -4.88 -19.60 -6.45
N THR A 472 -4.15 -19.37 -7.54
CA THR A 472 -3.72 -20.40 -8.50
C THR A 472 -2.22 -20.67 -8.39
N ALA A 473 -1.64 -20.59 -7.17
CA ALA A 473 -0.25 -20.93 -6.93
C ALA A 473 0.03 -22.39 -7.30
N HIS A 474 1.17 -22.62 -7.97
CA HIS A 474 1.60 -23.95 -8.38
C HIS A 474 3.13 -24.02 -8.50
N ALA A 475 3.67 -25.22 -8.41
CA ALA A 475 5.09 -25.48 -8.68
C ALA A 475 5.39 -25.30 -10.16
N ALA A 476 6.67 -25.10 -10.48
CA ALA A 476 7.17 -25.13 -11.84
C ALA A 476 6.95 -26.52 -12.48
N GLN A 477 6.65 -26.54 -13.78
CA GLN A 477 6.53 -27.80 -14.50
C GLN A 477 7.91 -28.41 -14.74
N PRO A 478 8.08 -29.74 -14.62
CA PRO A 478 9.29 -30.42 -15.04
C PRO A 478 9.42 -30.32 -16.57
N VAL A 479 10.56 -29.87 -17.07
CA VAL A 479 10.80 -29.68 -18.50
C VAL A 479 11.93 -30.57 -19.04
N ALA A 480 12.92 -30.90 -18.22
CA ALA A 480 13.98 -31.82 -18.59
C ALA A 480 14.48 -32.59 -17.37
N GLU A 481 14.89 -33.83 -17.58
CA GLU A 481 15.55 -34.69 -16.59
C GLU A 481 16.89 -35.15 -17.09
N GLY A 482 17.88 -35.24 -16.18
CA GLY A 482 19.18 -35.84 -16.46
C GLY A 482 20.05 -35.02 -17.40
N ILE A 483 19.96 -33.68 -17.34
CA ILE A 483 20.84 -32.76 -18.09
C ILE A 483 22.29 -32.97 -17.63
N GLU A 484 23.21 -33.08 -18.57
CA GLU A 484 24.65 -33.17 -18.27
C GLU A 484 25.16 -31.81 -17.73
N PRO A 485 26.14 -31.81 -16.82
CA PRO A 485 26.63 -30.59 -16.17
C PRO A 485 27.11 -29.51 -17.16
N ASP A 486 27.75 -29.86 -18.22
CA ASP A 486 28.28 -28.97 -19.26
C ASP A 486 27.17 -28.33 -20.13
N GLN A 487 25.97 -28.88 -20.12
CA GLN A 487 24.82 -28.40 -20.89
C GLN A 487 23.92 -27.45 -20.10
N LEU A 488 24.01 -27.44 -18.77
CA LEU A 488 23.06 -26.73 -17.92
C LEU A 488 23.15 -25.21 -18.11
N VAL A 489 24.32 -24.61 -17.93
CA VAL A 489 24.49 -23.13 -18.03
C VAL A 489 24.20 -22.62 -19.44
N PRO A 490 24.66 -23.27 -20.54
CA PRO A 490 24.24 -22.89 -21.89
C PRO A 490 22.71 -22.88 -22.07
N LEU A 491 22.04 -23.94 -21.64
CA LEU A 491 20.56 -24.03 -21.72
C LEU A 491 19.83 -22.94 -20.93
N LEU A 492 20.30 -22.64 -19.72
CA LEU A 492 19.76 -21.55 -18.92
C LEU A 492 19.92 -20.19 -19.62
N LYS A 493 21.08 -19.94 -20.23
CA LYS A 493 21.34 -18.72 -21.01
C LYS A 493 20.35 -18.59 -22.17
N GLU A 494 20.14 -19.63 -22.94
CA GLU A 494 19.17 -19.61 -24.04
C GLU A 494 17.74 -19.31 -23.57
N ILE A 495 17.31 -19.93 -22.48
CA ILE A 495 15.97 -19.68 -21.89
C ILE A 495 15.83 -18.23 -21.43
N ILE A 496 16.86 -17.70 -20.76
CA ILE A 496 16.84 -16.35 -20.20
C ILE A 496 16.92 -15.29 -21.30
N GLU A 497 17.73 -15.51 -22.33
CA GLU A 497 17.82 -14.59 -23.48
C GLU A 497 16.50 -14.56 -24.23
N GLU A 498 15.90 -15.72 -24.52
CA GLU A 498 14.58 -15.78 -25.16
C GLU A 498 13.50 -15.03 -24.35
N TYR A 499 13.49 -15.20 -23.01
CA TYR A 499 12.59 -14.47 -22.14
C TYR A 499 12.88 -12.96 -22.18
N LYS A 500 14.13 -12.56 -22.07
CA LYS A 500 14.57 -11.17 -22.07
C LYS A 500 14.17 -10.43 -23.34
N GLU A 501 14.28 -11.08 -24.51
CA GLU A 501 13.99 -10.49 -25.80
C GLU A 501 12.48 -10.41 -26.12
N ASN A 502 11.69 -11.40 -25.67
CA ASN A 502 10.33 -11.59 -26.12
C ASN A 502 9.24 -11.35 -25.04
N ALA A 503 9.63 -11.16 -23.78
CA ALA A 503 8.67 -10.86 -22.72
C ALA A 503 8.24 -9.38 -22.77
N HIS A 504 6.99 -9.14 -22.42
CA HIS A 504 6.50 -7.78 -22.24
C HIS A 504 7.09 -7.14 -20.95
N PRO A 505 7.19 -5.82 -20.87
CA PRO A 505 7.59 -5.14 -19.63
C PRO A 505 6.73 -5.60 -18.45
N ASN A 506 7.37 -5.89 -17.32
CA ASN A 506 6.74 -6.43 -16.11
C ASN A 506 6.05 -7.81 -16.24
N GLU A 507 6.32 -8.56 -17.30
CA GLU A 507 5.77 -9.89 -17.48
C GLU A 507 6.64 -10.95 -16.76
N ARG A 508 6.11 -11.63 -15.75
CA ARG A 508 6.80 -12.72 -15.06
C ARG A 508 6.97 -13.95 -15.96
N LEU A 509 8.02 -14.75 -15.76
CA LEU A 509 8.34 -15.91 -16.58
C LEU A 509 7.17 -16.90 -16.75
N PHE A 510 6.41 -17.21 -15.70
CA PHE A 510 5.24 -18.10 -15.82
C PHE A 510 4.14 -17.57 -16.74
N LYS A 511 3.93 -16.22 -16.77
CA LYS A 511 2.98 -15.60 -17.69
C LYS A 511 3.48 -15.62 -19.12
N TYR A 512 4.75 -15.31 -19.31
CA TYR A 512 5.43 -15.40 -20.59
C TYR A 512 5.30 -16.82 -21.16
N PHE A 513 5.70 -17.86 -20.39
CA PHE A 513 5.63 -19.25 -20.81
C PHE A 513 4.20 -19.68 -21.15
N LYS A 514 3.21 -19.27 -20.35
CA LYS A 514 1.78 -19.50 -20.63
C LYS A 514 1.32 -18.82 -21.92
N ARG A 515 1.82 -17.61 -22.23
CA ARG A 515 1.47 -16.84 -23.43
C ARG A 515 2.07 -17.43 -24.70
N VAL A 516 3.39 -17.67 -24.69
CA VAL A 516 4.10 -18.16 -25.89
C VAL A 516 3.90 -19.65 -26.15
N LYS A 517 3.43 -20.40 -25.14
CA LYS A 517 3.19 -21.85 -25.18
C LYS A 517 4.43 -22.71 -25.35
N LYS A 518 5.58 -22.13 -25.65
CA LYS A 518 6.83 -22.84 -25.87
C LYS A 518 8.00 -21.91 -25.55
N ILE A 519 8.95 -22.37 -24.73
CA ILE A 519 10.25 -21.74 -24.52
C ILE A 519 11.31 -22.72 -24.96
N GLN A 520 12.20 -22.34 -25.87
CA GLN A 520 13.11 -23.23 -26.57
C GLN A 520 12.33 -24.41 -27.16
N TYR A 521 12.65 -25.64 -26.78
CA TYR A 521 11.91 -26.85 -27.16
C TYR A 521 10.90 -27.34 -26.12
N PHE A 522 10.74 -26.63 -24.98
CA PHE A 522 9.83 -26.99 -23.90
C PHE A 522 8.41 -26.45 -24.13
N THR A 523 7.41 -27.33 -24.06
CA THR A 523 6.00 -26.96 -24.24
C THR A 523 5.36 -26.68 -22.88
N TYR A 524 4.58 -25.60 -22.80
CA TYR A 524 3.84 -25.21 -21.59
C TYR A 524 2.74 -26.24 -21.24
N GLN A 525 2.70 -26.60 -19.96
CA GLN A 525 1.63 -27.38 -19.35
C GLN A 525 0.99 -26.57 -18.23
N ASP A 526 -0.34 -26.57 -18.13
CA ASP A 526 -1.03 -25.87 -17.06
C ASP A 526 -0.98 -26.68 -15.77
N MET A 527 -0.13 -26.26 -14.84
CA MET A 527 0.08 -26.87 -13.54
C MET A 527 -0.87 -26.31 -12.45
N SER A 528 -1.75 -25.35 -12.81
CA SER A 528 -2.70 -24.78 -11.86
C SER A 528 -3.72 -25.82 -11.40
N SER A 529 -4.04 -25.85 -10.10
CA SER A 529 -5.13 -26.67 -9.59
C SER A 529 -6.45 -26.22 -10.21
N LYS A 530 -7.10 -27.09 -10.95
CA LYS A 530 -8.48 -26.87 -11.45
C LYS A 530 -9.40 -27.05 -10.25
N ILE A 531 -9.87 -25.95 -9.68
CA ILE A 531 -11.01 -25.98 -8.78
C ILE A 531 -12.23 -26.02 -9.71
N GLU A 532 -12.81 -27.19 -9.91
CA GLU A 532 -14.12 -27.32 -10.55
C GLU A 532 -15.15 -26.77 -9.55
N VAL A 533 -15.66 -25.59 -9.83
CA VAL A 533 -16.88 -25.10 -9.20
C VAL A 533 -18.00 -25.71 -10.04
N GLU A 534 -18.71 -26.69 -9.50
CA GLU A 534 -19.97 -27.13 -10.10
C GLU A 534 -20.86 -25.87 -10.24
N PRO A 535 -21.40 -25.60 -11.43
CA PRO A 535 -22.36 -24.52 -11.56
C PRO A 535 -23.56 -24.88 -10.69
N ALA A 536 -23.90 -24.00 -9.74
CA ALA A 536 -25.16 -24.13 -9.01
C ALA A 536 -26.30 -24.27 -10.04
N PRO A 537 -27.22 -25.21 -9.86
CA PRO A 537 -28.35 -25.31 -10.75
C PRO A 537 -29.12 -23.98 -10.70
N CYS A 538 -29.25 -23.30 -11.85
CA CYS A 538 -30.15 -22.18 -11.98
C CYS A 538 -31.54 -22.69 -11.61
N GLY A 539 -32.07 -22.34 -10.46
CA GLY A 539 -33.45 -22.54 -10.12
C GLY A 539 -34.31 -21.68 -11.06
N ASP A 540 -35.25 -22.33 -11.71
CA ASP A 540 -36.33 -21.69 -12.46
C ASP A 540 -37.19 -20.77 -11.58
#